data_808590bb314740daccb3c8ec4f507f63
#
_entry.id   808590bb314740daccb3c8ec4f507f63
#
_cell.length_a   1.000
_cell.length_b   1.000
_cell.length_c   1.000
_cell.angle_alpha   90.00
_cell.angle_beta   90.00
_cell.angle_gamma   90.00
#
_symmetry.space_group_name_H-M   'P 1'
#
loop_
_entity.id
_entity.type
_entity.pdbx_description
1 polymer ?
#
loop_
_entity_poly.entity_id
_entity_poly.type
_entity_poly.pdbx_seq_one_letter_code
_entity_poly.pdbx_strand_id
1 'polypeptide(L)'
;MIKSLRAIPKRIILSENNAHLLIVDDDERILSLLSTYLSKNKFLVSSARNSTEAQYLLNYFEFDLLILDVMMPGESGLELLEGIRNQTNVPAIFLSAKGESRDRISGLEIGADDYLSKPFEPKELLLRLERLLIRNNNNVSYKPGKRVEIGNKVFDLQRLELYQDNSLIKLTSLETSLLNFF
;
A
#
# COMPACT_ATOMS: atom_id res chain seq x y z
N MET A 1 15.35 3.23 38.79
CA MET A 1 15.71 2.26 37.73
C MET A 1 14.87 2.59 36.51
N ILE A 2 15.39 3.45 35.62
CA ILE A 2 14.65 3.98 34.45
C ILE A 2 14.82 2.94 33.35
N LYS A 3 13.69 2.29 32.97
CA LYS A 3 13.64 1.43 31.77
C LYS A 3 13.91 2.30 30.55
N SER A 4 15.08 2.09 29.93
CA SER A 4 15.43 2.65 28.63
C SER A 4 14.26 2.42 27.64
N LEU A 5 13.56 3.49 27.28
CA LEU A 5 12.73 3.51 26.10
C LEU A 5 13.67 3.23 24.91
N ARG A 6 13.63 2.01 24.37
CA ARG A 6 14.21 1.74 23.06
C ARG A 6 13.50 2.67 22.07
N ALA A 7 14.25 3.62 21.54
CA ALA A 7 13.78 4.47 20.47
C ALA A 7 13.30 3.54 19.34
N ILE A 8 12.05 3.68 18.92
CA ILE A 8 11.51 3.00 17.75
C ILE A 8 12.39 3.44 16.56
N PRO A 9 13.05 2.52 15.86
CA PRO A 9 13.88 2.91 14.74
C PRO A 9 13.03 3.70 13.74
N LYS A 10 13.52 4.84 13.29
CA LYS A 10 12.85 5.65 12.27
C LYS A 10 12.80 4.79 11.01
N ARG A 11 11.60 4.41 10.55
CA ARG A 11 11.42 3.61 9.35
C ARG A 11 11.98 4.34 8.13
N ILE A 12 12.57 3.59 7.23
CA ILE A 12 13.20 4.11 6.02
C ILE A 12 12.14 4.16 4.90
N ILE A 13 11.96 5.35 4.31
CA ILE A 13 11.17 5.53 3.09
C ILE A 13 12.14 5.38 1.91
N LEU A 14 11.96 4.35 1.10
CA LEU A 14 12.86 4.04 -0.02
C LEU A 14 12.56 4.86 -1.29
N SER A 15 11.34 5.36 -1.43
CA SER A 15 10.94 6.16 -2.60
C SER A 15 9.86 7.17 -2.21
N GLU A 16 10.00 8.41 -2.67
CA GLU A 16 8.95 9.43 -2.52
C GLU A 16 7.93 9.39 -3.67
N ASN A 17 8.27 8.77 -4.80
CA ASN A 17 7.47 8.81 -6.03
C ASN A 17 6.83 7.49 -6.42
N ASN A 18 7.32 6.34 -5.92
CA ASN A 18 6.80 5.02 -6.24
C ASN A 18 6.28 4.36 -4.98
N ALA A 19 5.05 3.87 -5.01
CA ALA A 19 4.48 3.13 -3.89
C ALA A 19 5.33 1.88 -3.59
N HIS A 20 5.64 1.67 -2.32
CA HIS A 20 6.44 0.55 -1.83
C HIS A 20 5.52 -0.56 -1.33
N LEU A 21 5.58 -1.70 -1.99
CA LEU A 21 4.76 -2.87 -1.71
C LEU A 21 5.56 -3.93 -0.98
N LEU A 22 4.95 -4.58 0.00
CA LEU A 22 5.48 -5.80 0.62
C LEU A 22 4.65 -7.00 0.16
N ILE A 23 5.30 -8.00 -0.43
CA ILE A 23 4.69 -9.28 -0.80
C ILE A 23 5.16 -10.34 0.18
N VAL A 24 4.23 -11.09 0.75
CA VAL A 24 4.52 -12.19 1.68
C VAL A 24 3.85 -13.46 1.18
N ASP A 25 4.65 -14.44 0.76
CA ASP A 25 4.17 -15.73 0.21
C ASP A 25 5.30 -16.76 0.37
N ASP A 26 5.02 -17.97 0.75
CA ASP A 26 6.05 -19.01 0.92
C ASP A 26 6.48 -19.65 -0.43
N ASP A 27 5.72 -19.43 -1.51
CA ASP A 27 6.11 -19.87 -2.86
C ASP A 27 7.01 -18.83 -3.54
N GLU A 28 8.32 -19.15 -3.62
CA GLU A 28 9.33 -18.29 -4.27
C GLU A 28 9.02 -17.99 -5.75
N ARG A 29 8.27 -18.83 -6.44
CA ARG A 29 7.87 -18.62 -7.83
C ARG A 29 6.84 -17.51 -7.92
N ILE A 30 5.89 -17.47 -6.98
CA ILE A 30 4.89 -16.41 -6.88
C ILE A 30 5.60 -15.10 -6.51
N LEU A 31 6.49 -15.11 -5.52
CA LEU A 31 7.27 -13.93 -5.14
C LEU A 31 8.05 -13.37 -6.33
N SER A 32 8.78 -14.22 -7.06
CA SER A 32 9.58 -13.80 -8.21
C SER A 32 8.73 -13.23 -9.34
N LEU A 33 7.61 -13.88 -9.67
CA LEU A 33 6.69 -13.47 -10.71
C LEU A 33 6.05 -12.12 -10.38
N LEU A 34 5.49 -12.00 -9.18
CA LEU A 34 4.83 -10.76 -8.74
C LEU A 34 5.82 -9.61 -8.58
N SER A 35 6.99 -9.85 -7.99
CA SER A 35 8.03 -8.82 -7.86
C SER A 35 8.46 -8.29 -9.23
N THR A 36 8.69 -9.19 -10.20
CA THR A 36 9.05 -8.80 -11.57
C THR A 36 7.94 -8.02 -12.25
N TYR A 37 6.69 -8.49 -12.14
CA TYR A 37 5.54 -7.86 -12.79
C TYR A 37 5.25 -6.48 -12.21
N LEU A 38 5.23 -6.36 -10.88
CA LEU A 38 4.91 -5.10 -10.20
C LEU A 38 6.05 -4.07 -10.34
N SER A 39 7.32 -4.50 -10.33
CA SER A 39 8.45 -3.60 -10.60
C SER A 39 8.41 -3.02 -12.03
N LYS A 40 7.99 -3.82 -13.03
CA LYS A 40 7.74 -3.31 -14.39
C LYS A 40 6.62 -2.27 -14.45
N ASN A 41 5.68 -2.32 -13.51
CA ASN A 41 4.58 -1.35 -13.37
C ASN A 41 4.92 -0.22 -12.39
N LYS A 42 6.21 0.06 -12.18
CA LYS A 42 6.77 1.20 -11.41
C LYS A 42 6.48 1.15 -9.89
N PHE A 43 6.22 -0.01 -9.33
CA PHE A 43 6.21 -0.19 -7.89
C PHE A 43 7.60 -0.52 -7.37
N LEU A 44 7.91 -0.04 -6.18
CA LEU A 44 9.02 -0.58 -5.39
C LEU A 44 8.50 -1.82 -4.66
N VAL A 45 9.22 -2.92 -4.74
CA VAL A 45 8.75 -4.19 -4.20
C VAL A 45 9.79 -4.80 -3.27
N SER A 46 9.37 -5.09 -2.05
CA SER A 46 10.06 -5.99 -1.13
C SER A 46 9.29 -7.29 -0.99
N SER A 47 9.98 -8.40 -0.77
CA SER A 47 9.36 -9.72 -0.60
C SER A 47 9.86 -10.41 0.66
N ALA A 48 8.99 -11.19 1.28
CA ALA A 48 9.26 -12.02 2.43
C ALA A 48 8.65 -13.41 2.20
N ARG A 49 9.31 -14.47 2.70
CA ARG A 49 8.86 -15.86 2.53
C ARG A 49 8.04 -16.38 3.70
N ASN A 50 7.94 -15.60 4.75
CA ASN A 50 7.22 -15.94 5.98
C ASN A 50 6.96 -14.69 6.83
N SER A 51 6.16 -14.84 7.86
CA SER A 51 5.80 -13.77 8.79
C SER A 51 6.99 -13.16 9.51
N THR A 52 8.01 -13.94 9.85
CA THR A 52 9.21 -13.46 10.55
C THR A 52 10.01 -12.50 9.66
N GLU A 53 10.23 -12.85 8.40
CA GLU A 53 10.88 -11.96 7.42
C GLU A 53 10.04 -10.71 7.17
N ALA A 54 8.72 -10.86 7.07
CA ALA A 54 7.80 -9.73 6.89
C ALA A 54 7.84 -8.76 8.08
N GLN A 55 7.79 -9.27 9.30
CA GLN A 55 7.90 -8.45 10.52
C GLN A 55 9.24 -7.73 10.60
N TYR A 56 10.34 -8.40 10.20
CA TYR A 56 11.65 -7.76 10.12
C TYR A 56 11.61 -6.57 9.17
N LEU A 57 11.10 -6.74 7.95
CA LEU A 57 11.01 -5.66 6.97
C LEU A 57 10.10 -4.52 7.44
N LEU A 58 8.96 -4.83 8.05
CA LEU A 58 8.01 -3.85 8.60
C LEU A 58 8.60 -3.00 9.73
N ASN A 59 9.61 -3.51 10.44
CA ASN A 59 10.30 -2.75 11.48
C ASN A 59 11.26 -1.69 10.90
N TYR A 60 11.78 -1.89 9.70
CA TYR A 60 12.81 -1.01 9.11
C TYR A 60 12.31 -0.14 7.97
N PHE A 61 11.25 -0.58 7.26
CA PHE A 61 10.74 0.11 6.08
C PHE A 61 9.28 0.52 6.26
N GLU A 62 8.89 1.59 5.58
CA GLU A 62 7.50 1.96 5.40
C GLU A 62 6.99 1.35 4.10
N PHE A 63 5.78 0.81 4.15
CA PHE A 63 5.08 0.24 2.99
C PHE A 63 3.76 0.96 2.78
N ASP A 64 3.38 1.09 1.52
CA ASP A 64 2.12 1.71 1.11
C ASP A 64 0.99 0.68 0.98
N LEU A 65 1.34 -0.62 0.78
CA LEU A 65 0.38 -1.70 0.68
C LEU A 65 1.05 -3.06 0.95
N LEU A 66 0.29 -3.97 1.57
CA LEU A 66 0.69 -5.35 1.86
C LEU A 66 -0.06 -6.32 0.96
N ILE A 67 0.64 -7.29 0.39
CA ILE A 67 0.10 -8.43 -0.37
C ILE A 67 0.49 -9.68 0.41
N LEU A 68 -0.50 -10.36 0.99
CA LEU A 68 -0.26 -11.43 1.96
C LEU A 68 -0.90 -12.73 1.47
N ASP A 69 -0.12 -13.80 1.39
CA ASP A 69 -0.72 -15.14 1.27
C ASP A 69 -1.39 -15.52 2.60
N VAL A 70 -2.60 -16.06 2.52
CA VAL A 70 -3.33 -16.56 3.69
C VAL A 70 -2.64 -17.80 4.27
N MET A 71 -2.25 -18.72 3.41
CA MET A 71 -1.77 -20.06 3.79
C MET A 71 -0.25 -20.11 3.75
N MET A 72 0.39 -19.79 4.86
CA MET A 72 1.83 -19.93 5.02
C MET A 72 2.17 -20.91 6.14
N PRO A 73 3.27 -21.66 6.05
CA PRO A 73 3.74 -22.52 7.14
C PRO A 73 4.08 -21.71 8.39
N GLY A 74 3.62 -22.18 9.55
CA GLY A 74 3.80 -21.48 10.83
C GLY A 74 2.72 -20.43 11.05
N GLU A 75 3.08 -19.16 11.14
CA GLU A 75 2.16 -18.05 11.29
C GLU A 75 1.54 -17.69 9.93
N SER A 76 0.23 -17.75 9.83
CA SER A 76 -0.55 -17.44 8.64
C SER A 76 -0.51 -15.94 8.30
N GLY A 77 -0.90 -15.59 7.07
CA GLY A 77 -1.04 -14.18 6.69
C GLY A 77 -2.11 -13.45 7.49
N LEU A 78 -3.16 -14.15 7.94
CA LEU A 78 -4.20 -13.60 8.81
C LEU A 78 -3.63 -13.21 10.17
N GLU A 79 -2.91 -14.12 10.82
CA GLU A 79 -2.28 -13.88 12.13
C GLU A 79 -1.21 -12.78 12.04
N LEU A 80 -0.44 -12.75 10.97
CA LEU A 80 0.51 -11.66 10.70
C LEU A 80 -0.20 -10.31 10.63
N LEU A 81 -1.28 -10.21 9.85
CA LEU A 81 -2.02 -8.96 9.70
C LEU A 81 -2.63 -8.50 11.02
N GLU A 82 -3.24 -9.41 11.77
CA GLU A 82 -3.80 -9.13 13.10
C GLU A 82 -2.73 -8.59 14.06
N GLY A 83 -1.55 -9.23 14.08
CA GLY A 83 -0.43 -8.82 14.94
C GLY A 83 0.09 -7.41 14.63
N ILE A 84 0.05 -6.98 13.37
CA ILE A 84 0.58 -5.66 12.97
C ILE A 84 -0.49 -4.56 12.92
N ARG A 85 -1.79 -4.87 12.98
CA ARG A 85 -2.87 -3.87 12.89
C ARG A 85 -2.86 -2.82 13.99
N ASN A 86 -2.35 -3.16 15.17
CA ASN A 86 -2.15 -2.19 16.27
C ASN A 86 -1.01 -1.18 16.00
N GLN A 87 -0.17 -1.46 14.99
CA GLN A 87 1.02 -0.64 14.67
C GLN A 87 0.88 0.10 13.34
N THR A 88 0.03 -0.37 12.44
CA THR A 88 -0.13 0.20 11.10
C THR A 88 -1.53 0.00 10.53
N ASN A 89 -2.00 1.02 9.80
CA ASN A 89 -3.24 0.99 9.02
C ASN A 89 -2.95 0.84 7.50
N VAL A 90 -1.78 0.35 7.13
CA VAL A 90 -1.41 0.12 5.74
C VAL A 90 -2.44 -0.82 5.10
N PRO A 91 -3.00 -0.50 3.93
CA PRO A 91 -3.95 -1.36 3.25
C PRO A 91 -3.34 -2.73 2.95
N ALA A 92 -4.15 -3.77 3.06
CA ALA A 92 -3.73 -5.14 2.83
C ALA A 92 -4.71 -5.87 1.92
N ILE A 93 -4.16 -6.63 0.96
CA ILE A 93 -4.88 -7.58 0.14
C ILE A 93 -4.40 -8.99 0.44
N PHE A 94 -5.33 -9.91 0.64
CA PHE A 94 -5.00 -11.33 0.77
C PHE A 94 -5.03 -12.05 -0.57
N LEU A 95 -4.06 -12.94 -0.75
CA LEU A 95 -4.07 -13.98 -1.78
C LEU A 95 -4.47 -15.30 -1.11
N SER A 96 -5.50 -16.00 -1.60
CA SER A 96 -5.96 -17.24 -0.98
C SER A 96 -6.28 -18.31 -2.01
N ALA A 97 -6.23 -19.58 -1.61
CA ALA A 97 -6.70 -20.69 -2.42
C ALA A 97 -8.23 -20.56 -2.68
N LYS A 98 -8.68 -21.05 -3.85
CA LYS A 98 -10.08 -21.01 -4.25
C LYS A 98 -10.92 -21.94 -3.34
N GLY A 99 -11.94 -21.40 -2.68
CA GLY A 99 -12.92 -22.19 -1.92
C GLY A 99 -12.97 -21.92 -0.41
N GLU A 100 -12.07 -21.11 0.14
CA GLU A 100 -12.01 -20.84 1.58
C GLU A 100 -12.87 -19.62 1.95
N SER A 101 -14.19 -19.83 1.94
CA SER A 101 -15.15 -18.76 2.32
C SER A 101 -14.99 -18.29 3.76
N ARG A 102 -14.48 -19.14 4.66
CA ARG A 102 -14.26 -18.81 6.07
C ARG A 102 -13.08 -17.82 6.23
N ASP A 103 -11.97 -18.07 5.56
CA ASP A 103 -10.80 -17.20 5.64
C ASP A 103 -11.07 -15.82 5.06
N ARG A 104 -11.96 -15.75 4.06
CA ARG A 104 -12.41 -14.48 3.50
C ARG A 104 -13.20 -13.63 4.49
N ILE A 105 -14.07 -14.27 5.29
CA ILE A 105 -14.86 -13.59 6.34
C ILE A 105 -13.90 -13.14 7.45
N SER A 106 -13.06 -14.04 7.95
CA SER A 106 -12.07 -13.75 8.99
C SER A 106 -11.11 -12.63 8.57
N GLY A 107 -10.63 -12.66 7.32
CA GLY A 107 -9.74 -11.60 6.80
C GLY A 107 -10.38 -10.22 6.75
N LEU A 108 -11.67 -10.13 6.42
CA LEU A 108 -12.42 -8.87 6.44
C LEU A 108 -12.66 -8.38 7.89
N GLU A 109 -12.89 -9.27 8.84
CA GLU A 109 -13.04 -8.95 10.26
C GLU A 109 -11.74 -8.43 10.87
N ILE A 110 -10.59 -8.95 10.46
CA ILE A 110 -9.25 -8.49 10.87
C ILE A 110 -8.87 -7.14 10.21
N GLY A 111 -9.65 -6.69 9.21
CA GLY A 111 -9.43 -5.40 8.56
C GLY A 111 -8.58 -5.48 7.30
N ALA A 112 -8.66 -6.56 6.54
CA ALA A 112 -8.17 -6.58 5.16
C ALA A 112 -9.06 -5.70 4.27
N ASP A 113 -8.44 -5.05 3.29
CA ASP A 113 -9.12 -4.13 2.39
C ASP A 113 -9.62 -4.82 1.12
N ASP A 114 -9.03 -5.95 0.71
CA ASP A 114 -9.46 -6.75 -0.44
C ASP A 114 -8.99 -8.21 -0.33
N TYR A 115 -9.53 -9.04 -1.22
CA TYR A 115 -9.27 -10.47 -1.31
C TYR A 115 -9.19 -10.91 -2.76
N LEU A 116 -8.17 -11.71 -3.12
CA LEU A 116 -7.98 -12.24 -4.46
C LEU A 116 -7.71 -13.75 -4.41
N SER A 117 -8.55 -14.53 -5.09
CA SER A 117 -8.42 -15.99 -5.10
C SER A 117 -7.37 -16.47 -6.10
N LYS A 118 -6.49 -17.37 -5.67
CA LYS A 118 -5.56 -18.11 -6.55
C LYS A 118 -6.33 -19.24 -7.31
N PRO A 119 -6.08 -19.47 -8.60
CA PRO A 119 -5.20 -18.71 -9.49
C PRO A 119 -5.84 -17.39 -9.96
N PHE A 120 -5.01 -16.37 -10.16
CA PHE A 120 -5.43 -15.05 -10.63
C PHE A 120 -4.54 -14.54 -11.76
N GLU A 121 -5.07 -13.62 -12.53
CA GLU A 121 -4.29 -12.90 -13.53
C GLU A 121 -3.49 -11.75 -12.88
N PRO A 122 -2.18 -11.59 -13.14
CA PRO A 122 -1.38 -10.50 -12.55
C PRO A 122 -1.96 -9.11 -12.81
N LYS A 123 -2.66 -8.92 -13.94
CA LYS A 123 -3.36 -7.68 -14.26
C LYS A 123 -4.54 -7.41 -13.34
N GLU A 124 -5.26 -8.44 -12.89
CA GLU A 124 -6.34 -8.28 -11.91
C GLU A 124 -5.80 -7.77 -10.58
N LEU A 125 -4.72 -8.38 -10.10
CA LEU A 125 -4.03 -7.93 -8.89
C LEU A 125 -3.62 -6.45 -9.04
N LEU A 126 -2.96 -6.08 -10.13
CA LEU A 126 -2.51 -4.70 -10.39
C LEU A 126 -3.66 -3.69 -10.25
N LEU A 127 -4.80 -3.93 -10.90
CA LEU A 127 -5.96 -3.03 -10.84
C LEU A 127 -6.53 -2.88 -9.42
N ARG A 128 -6.48 -3.94 -8.61
CA ARG A 128 -6.91 -3.91 -7.21
C ARG A 128 -5.95 -3.09 -6.34
N LEU A 129 -4.63 -3.28 -6.53
CA LEU A 129 -3.59 -2.51 -5.83
C LEU A 129 -3.72 -1.01 -6.11
N GLU A 130 -3.89 -0.63 -7.38
CA GLU A 130 -4.09 0.77 -7.76
C GLU A 130 -5.31 1.39 -7.07
N ARG A 131 -6.43 0.68 -7.01
CA ARG A 131 -7.63 1.15 -6.30
C ARG A 131 -7.40 1.32 -4.80
N LEU A 132 -6.72 0.38 -4.15
CA LEU A 132 -6.42 0.46 -2.72
C LEU A 132 -5.49 1.63 -2.40
N LEU A 133 -4.46 1.85 -3.22
CA LEU A 133 -3.53 2.97 -3.06
C LEU A 133 -4.22 4.33 -3.23
N ILE A 134 -5.10 4.48 -4.23
CA ILE A 134 -5.87 5.71 -4.43
C ILE A 134 -6.79 5.97 -3.23
N ARG A 135 -7.48 4.94 -2.73
CA ARG A 135 -8.38 5.06 -1.57
C ARG A 135 -7.61 5.43 -0.30
N ASN A 136 -6.43 4.86 -0.11
CA ASN A 136 -5.59 5.17 1.05
C ASN A 136 -5.07 6.61 0.99
N ASN A 137 -4.65 7.08 -0.16
CA ASN A 137 -4.25 8.48 -0.35
C ASN A 137 -5.38 9.48 -0.05
N ASN A 138 -6.65 9.08 -0.25
CA ASN A 138 -7.81 9.88 0.12
C ASN A 138 -8.12 9.83 1.64
N ASN A 139 -7.67 8.81 2.37
CA ASN A 139 -7.86 8.64 3.81
C ASN A 139 -6.65 9.09 4.64
N VAL A 140 -5.49 9.34 4.02
CA VAL A 140 -4.34 9.89 4.74
C VAL A 140 -4.66 11.32 5.11
N SER A 141 -4.78 11.55 6.39
CA SER A 141 -4.79 12.85 7.06
C SER A 141 -3.80 13.80 6.38
N TYR A 142 -4.31 14.75 5.68
CA TYR A 142 -3.69 15.83 4.94
C TYR A 142 -2.31 16.25 5.49
N LYS A 143 -1.22 15.62 5.00
CA LYS A 143 0.05 16.36 4.94
C LYS A 143 -0.13 17.30 3.75
N PRO A 144 -0.02 18.62 3.93
CA PRO A 144 -0.16 19.52 2.80
C PRO A 144 0.90 19.17 1.76
N GLY A 145 0.48 18.49 0.69
CA GLY A 145 1.30 18.24 -0.48
C GLY A 145 1.83 19.56 -1.01
N LYS A 146 2.85 19.55 -1.83
CA LYS A 146 3.34 20.77 -2.49
C LYS A 146 2.16 21.47 -3.15
N ARG A 147 1.70 22.54 -2.52
CA ARG A 147 0.71 23.44 -3.07
C ARG A 147 1.44 24.58 -3.75
N VAL A 148 1.08 24.84 -4.98
CA VAL A 148 1.63 25.96 -5.73
C VAL A 148 0.55 27.04 -5.79
N GLU A 149 0.87 28.23 -5.31
CA GLU A 149 0.01 29.39 -5.45
C GLU A 149 0.17 29.97 -6.87
N ILE A 150 -0.93 30.09 -7.59
CA ILE A 150 -0.99 30.64 -8.95
C ILE A 150 -1.96 31.83 -8.92
N GLY A 151 -1.43 33.02 -8.65
CA GLY A 151 -2.25 34.20 -8.41
C GLY A 151 -3.13 34.05 -7.17
N ASN A 152 -4.45 34.10 -7.34
CA ASN A 152 -5.43 33.88 -6.26
C ASN A 152 -5.95 32.44 -6.17
N LYS A 153 -5.25 31.50 -6.79
CA LYS A 153 -5.61 30.08 -6.84
C LYS A 153 -4.51 29.21 -6.24
N VAL A 154 -4.88 28.06 -5.74
CA VAL A 154 -3.97 27.07 -5.17
C VAL A 154 -4.09 25.77 -5.94
N PHE A 155 -3.02 25.34 -6.59
CA PHE A 155 -2.95 24.06 -7.27
C PHE A 155 -2.31 23.01 -6.35
N ASP A 156 -3.05 21.95 -6.08
CA ASP A 156 -2.57 20.79 -5.33
C ASP A 156 -1.92 19.79 -6.31
N LEU A 157 -0.59 19.73 -6.29
CA LEU A 157 0.21 18.88 -7.20
C LEU A 157 -0.03 17.38 -7.00
N GLN A 158 -0.47 16.96 -5.83
CA GLN A 158 -0.75 15.54 -5.57
C GLN A 158 -2.13 15.13 -6.06
N ARG A 159 -3.12 16.01 -5.86
CA ARG A 159 -4.50 15.76 -6.31
C ARG A 159 -4.74 16.17 -7.75
N LEU A 160 -3.83 16.95 -8.32
CA LEU A 160 -4.00 17.59 -9.63
C LEU A 160 -5.28 18.43 -9.68
N GLU A 161 -5.58 19.12 -8.58
CA GLU A 161 -6.79 19.89 -8.37
C GLU A 161 -6.44 21.37 -8.15
N LEU A 162 -7.22 22.25 -8.77
CA LEU A 162 -7.10 23.68 -8.62
C LEU A 162 -8.22 24.21 -7.73
N TYR A 163 -7.86 25.02 -6.75
CA TYR A 163 -8.81 25.66 -5.83
C TYR A 163 -8.76 27.19 -5.94
N GLN A 164 -9.90 27.81 -5.83
CA GLN A 164 -10.03 29.26 -5.63
C GLN A 164 -11.01 29.49 -4.48
N ASP A 165 -10.62 30.26 -3.46
CA ASP A 165 -11.44 30.56 -2.28
C ASP A 165 -12.08 29.31 -1.64
N ASN A 166 -11.31 28.21 -1.51
CA ASN A 166 -11.74 26.87 -1.06
C ASN A 166 -12.75 26.16 -1.97
N SER A 167 -13.02 26.66 -3.16
CA SER A 167 -13.89 26.04 -4.14
C SER A 167 -13.06 25.31 -5.21
N LEU A 168 -13.42 24.05 -5.51
CA LEU A 168 -12.76 23.25 -6.54
C LEU A 168 -13.10 23.79 -7.94
N ILE A 169 -12.06 24.09 -8.72
CA ILE A 169 -12.19 24.41 -10.14
C ILE A 169 -11.97 23.14 -10.96
N LYS A 170 -12.95 22.74 -11.74
CA LYS A 170 -12.81 21.58 -12.64
C LYS A 170 -11.86 21.93 -13.78
N LEU A 171 -10.78 21.17 -13.88
CA LEU A 171 -9.82 21.26 -14.96
C LEU A 171 -10.09 20.16 -16.01
N THR A 172 -9.81 20.48 -17.25
CA THR A 172 -9.71 19.47 -18.32
C THR A 172 -8.41 18.69 -18.18
N SER A 173 -8.32 17.51 -18.79
CA SER A 173 -7.10 16.69 -18.76
C SER A 173 -5.87 17.44 -19.31
N LEU A 174 -6.05 18.31 -20.28
CA LEU A 174 -4.99 19.12 -20.87
C LEU A 174 -4.49 20.21 -19.90
N GLU A 175 -5.41 20.91 -19.24
CA GLU A 175 -5.08 21.93 -18.25
C GLU A 175 -4.37 21.32 -17.02
N THR A 176 -4.82 20.15 -16.57
CA THR A 176 -4.17 19.40 -15.50
C THR A 176 -2.74 19.03 -15.88
N SER A 177 -2.53 18.53 -17.12
CA SER A 177 -1.21 18.16 -17.61
C SER A 177 -0.27 19.37 -17.72
N LEU A 178 -0.77 20.52 -18.15
CA LEU A 178 0.01 21.76 -18.24
C LEU A 178 0.45 22.27 -16.86
N LEU A 179 -0.46 22.24 -15.88
CA LEU A 179 -0.16 22.68 -14.52
C LEU A 179 0.81 21.75 -13.78
N ASN A 180 0.89 20.48 -14.17
CA ASN A 180 1.83 19.52 -13.58
C ASN A 180 3.26 19.63 -14.16
N PHE A 181 3.47 20.49 -15.16
CA PHE A 181 4.77 20.74 -15.76
C PHE A 181 5.58 21.85 -15.06
N PHE A 182 4.92 22.60 -14.15
CA PHE A 182 5.49 23.67 -13.33
C PHE A 182 5.73 23.22 -11.90
#